data_16e68499c5cb548e1b4db8f03f070173
#
_entry.id   16e68499c5cb548e1b4db8f03f070173
#
_cell.length_a   1.000
_cell.length_b   1.000
_cell.length_c   1.000
_cell.angle_alpha   90.00
_cell.angle_beta   90.00
_cell.angle_gamma   90.00
#
_symmetry.space_group_name_H-M   'P 1'
#
loop_
_entity.id
_entity.type
_entity.pdbx_description
1 polymer ?
#
loop_
_entity_poly.entity_id
_entity_poly.type
_entity_poly.pdbx_seq_one_letter_code
_entity_poly.pdbx_strand_id
1 'polypeptide(L)'
;MKLVLYGAASLLLAGVTESILAMLLYLMSTVLGVSRQDAVYTQDSLSYGQGAGNTMSGVFRHLEQLGSDSFYTIAIVGILAGLFLFVIYFLLLTRGLTGDLSDLAAGISSMTMERQRRLPVKRQDEIGEIARSVNEMMEELTRLMDAERESLQTNKEMIACLAHDLRTPLTSLNGYLNLMMDTDKYDAAQRQHFTEVALRKADRLEGLIQDLFDYTKLMSGEITLHRKQVDFVKLIEQMVEAFYPLMEDNELHCSFDSAWKSLELVVDPDLMARAVQNLLSNAIKYGKDGKQIRICLQERDGIVLSVTNYGLIIPEESLDMIFERFYRVEGARSPQTGGTGLGLNIAREIIVLHGGSITAQSSMQGTIFEIFLPWQNETEDAEF
;
A
#
# COMPACT_ATOMS: atom_id res chain seq x y z
N MET A 1 8.43 26.67 18.77
CA MET A 1 7.69 27.32 19.90
C MET A 1 8.32 27.02 21.25
N LYS A 2 8.63 25.79 21.61
CA LYS A 2 9.25 25.43 22.92
C LYS A 2 10.61 26.07 23.20
N LEU A 3 11.48 26.20 22.21
CA LEU A 3 12.79 26.84 22.40
C LEU A 3 12.66 28.32 22.79
N VAL A 4 11.68 29.01 22.23
CA VAL A 4 11.34 30.42 22.59
C VAL A 4 10.75 30.45 24.01
N LEU A 5 9.89 29.47 24.36
CA LEU A 5 9.32 29.35 25.70
C LEU A 5 10.40 29.07 26.76
N TYR A 6 11.35 28.17 26.45
CA TYR A 6 12.49 27.88 27.32
C TYR A 6 13.43 29.08 27.46
N GLY A 7 13.66 29.83 26.38
CA GLY A 7 14.40 31.10 26.42
C GLY A 7 13.71 32.12 27.32
N ALA A 8 12.41 32.31 27.17
CA ALA A 8 11.63 33.23 28.00
C ALA A 8 11.58 32.79 29.47
N ALA A 9 11.38 31.50 29.72
CA ALA A 9 11.38 30.94 31.09
C ALA A 9 12.75 31.10 31.77
N SER A 10 13.85 30.82 31.06
CA SER A 10 15.22 30.98 31.59
C SER A 10 15.53 32.46 31.91
N LEU A 11 15.06 33.39 31.07
CA LEU A 11 15.22 34.83 31.27
C LEU A 11 14.43 35.33 32.50
N LEU A 12 13.19 34.84 32.67
CA LEU A 12 12.38 35.12 33.85
C LEU A 12 13.00 34.57 35.13
N LEU A 13 13.49 33.34 35.11
CA LEU A 13 14.12 32.72 36.26
C LEU A 13 15.43 33.41 36.65
N ALA A 14 16.25 33.79 35.66
CA ALA A 14 17.46 34.57 35.87
C ALA A 14 17.15 35.96 36.48
N GLY A 15 16.13 36.65 35.95
CA GLY A 15 15.69 37.94 36.46
C GLY A 15 15.15 37.89 37.90
N VAL A 16 14.39 36.84 38.25
CA VAL A 16 13.89 36.62 39.62
C VAL A 16 15.05 36.37 40.59
N THR A 17 16.00 35.48 40.23
CA THR A 17 17.15 35.16 41.09
C THR A 17 18.08 36.36 41.26
N GLU A 18 18.27 37.17 40.21
CA GLU A 18 19.06 38.39 40.24
C GLU A 18 18.40 39.45 41.14
N SER A 19 17.08 39.63 41.04
CA SER A 19 16.31 40.54 41.90
C SER A 19 16.40 40.15 43.38
N ILE A 20 16.31 38.86 43.70
CA ILE A 20 16.48 38.34 45.08
C ILE A 20 17.91 38.62 45.60
N LEU A 21 18.92 38.36 44.74
CA LEU A 21 20.32 38.61 45.13
C LEU A 21 20.58 40.11 45.32
N ALA A 22 20.07 40.98 44.47
CA ALA A 22 20.17 42.42 44.62
C ALA A 22 19.49 42.93 45.89
N MET A 23 18.33 42.40 46.24
CA MET A 23 17.61 42.70 47.47
C MET A 23 18.41 42.27 48.74
N LEU A 24 19.04 41.10 48.72
CA LEU A 24 19.89 40.62 49.79
C LEU A 24 21.14 41.47 49.95
N LEU A 25 21.79 41.85 48.88
CA LEU A 25 22.95 42.75 48.87
C LEU A 25 22.57 44.15 49.38
N TYR A 26 21.41 44.69 49.01
CA TYR A 26 20.87 45.93 49.51
C TYR A 26 20.62 45.86 51.03
N LEU A 27 20.00 44.82 51.56
CA LEU A 27 19.76 44.57 52.95
C LEU A 27 21.09 44.45 53.73
N MET A 28 22.08 43.73 53.22
CA MET A 28 23.42 43.65 53.78
C MET A 28 24.12 44.99 53.82
N SER A 29 24.04 45.81 52.76
CA SER A 29 24.63 47.12 52.73
C SER A 29 24.01 48.10 53.70
N THR A 30 22.68 47.96 53.93
CA THR A 30 21.95 48.79 54.92
C THR A 30 22.34 48.42 56.33
N VAL A 31 22.45 47.14 56.61
CA VAL A 31 22.90 46.63 57.95
C VAL A 31 24.34 46.94 58.21
N LEU A 32 25.24 46.82 57.23
CA LEU A 32 26.65 47.24 57.35
C LEU A 32 26.82 48.75 57.35
N GLY A 33 25.96 49.56 56.70
CA GLY A 33 25.93 51.01 56.69
C GLY A 33 25.56 51.61 58.08
N VAL A 34 24.55 50.96 58.74
CA VAL A 34 24.21 51.34 60.12
C VAL A 34 25.39 51.14 61.08
N SER A 35 26.14 50.03 60.92
CA SER A 35 27.34 49.75 61.68
C SER A 35 28.47 50.79 61.43
N ARG A 36 28.50 51.42 60.27
CA ARG A 36 29.51 52.45 59.95
C ARG A 36 29.11 53.82 60.41
N GLN A 37 27.85 54.18 60.50
CA GLN A 37 27.37 55.44 61.05
C GLN A 37 27.62 55.50 62.58
N ASP A 38 27.46 54.41 63.26
CA ASP A 38 27.78 54.40 64.72
C ASP A 38 29.28 54.54 65.03
N ALA A 39 30.16 54.12 64.11
CA ALA A 39 31.61 54.26 64.27
C ALA A 39 32.10 55.66 63.95
N VAL A 40 31.38 56.42 63.12
CA VAL A 40 31.79 57.86 62.80
C VAL A 40 31.33 58.83 63.87
N TYR A 41 30.21 58.56 64.57
CA TYR A 41 29.73 59.41 65.64
C TYR A 41 30.61 59.38 66.92
N THR A 42 31.41 58.36 67.09
CA THR A 42 32.34 58.28 68.26
C THR A 42 33.70 58.94 68.05
N GLN A 43 34.04 59.36 66.80
CA GLN A 43 35.35 59.93 66.50
C GLN A 43 35.33 61.48 66.34
N ASP A 44 34.16 62.15 66.17
CA ASP A 44 34.01 63.56 65.93
C ASP A 44 33.95 64.46 67.23
N SER A 45 34.13 63.90 68.39
CA SER A 45 34.10 64.60 69.65
C SER A 45 35.49 65.16 70.11
N LEU A 46 36.57 65.05 69.32
CA LEU A 46 37.91 65.43 69.69
C LEU A 46 38.75 66.10 68.60
N SER A 47 38.33 67.24 67.96
CA SER A 47 39.26 68.17 67.34
C SER A 47 38.56 69.47 66.91
N TYR A 48 38.57 70.47 67.82
CA TYR A 48 38.41 71.92 67.46
C TYR A 48 39.75 72.46 66.97
N GLY A 49 39.79 72.98 65.70
CA GLY A 49 40.97 73.66 65.17
C GLY A 49 40.91 73.93 63.66
N GLN A 50 40.49 75.08 63.27
CA GLN A 50 40.70 75.92 62.10
C GLN A 50 41.52 75.33 60.94
N GLY A 51 40.87 75.18 59.73
CA GLY A 51 41.54 74.94 58.45
C GLY A 51 40.74 74.04 57.49
N ALA A 52 39.48 73.81 57.73
CA ALA A 52 38.70 72.67 57.13
C ALA A 52 37.88 73.02 55.88
N GLY A 53 38.00 74.23 55.28
CA GLY A 53 37.11 74.58 54.10
C GLY A 53 37.43 73.92 52.79
N ASN A 54 38.65 73.48 52.52
CA ASN A 54 39.07 72.92 51.23
C ASN A 54 39.27 71.41 51.24
N THR A 55 39.34 70.81 52.42
CA THR A 55 39.52 69.35 52.53
C THR A 55 38.19 68.60 52.53
N MET A 56 37.12 69.18 53.05
CA MET A 56 35.78 68.56 53.06
C MET A 56 35.20 68.37 51.68
N SER A 57 35.35 69.37 50.79
CA SER A 57 34.84 69.24 49.38
C SER A 57 35.62 68.23 48.53
N GLY A 58 36.88 67.96 48.89
CA GLY A 58 37.71 66.94 48.29
C GLY A 58 37.29 65.54 48.75
N VAL A 59 37.03 65.42 50.06
CA VAL A 59 36.54 64.14 50.63
C VAL A 59 35.14 63.82 50.12
N PHE A 60 34.23 64.77 50.04
CA PHE A 60 32.90 64.50 49.48
C PHE A 60 32.96 64.19 48.02
N ARG A 61 33.77 64.80 47.18
CA ARG A 61 33.97 64.42 45.78
C ARG A 61 34.58 63.00 45.65
N HIS A 62 35.50 62.65 46.54
CA HIS A 62 36.13 61.33 46.55
C HIS A 62 35.17 60.25 47.03
N LEU A 63 34.29 60.51 48.00
CA LEU A 63 33.20 59.63 48.42
C LEU A 63 32.11 59.46 47.35
N GLU A 64 31.81 60.58 46.64
CA GLU A 64 30.85 60.53 45.52
C GLU A 64 31.41 59.76 44.32
N GLN A 65 32.71 59.93 44.02
CA GLN A 65 33.40 59.13 42.99
C GLN A 65 33.51 57.63 43.38
N LEU A 66 33.85 57.31 44.62
CA LEU A 66 33.88 55.94 45.14
C LEU A 66 32.50 55.34 45.14
N GLY A 67 31.45 56.13 45.38
CA GLY A 67 30.06 55.67 45.31
C GLY A 67 29.64 55.32 43.86
N SER A 68 30.01 56.19 42.89
CA SER A 68 29.71 55.98 41.49
C SER A 68 30.47 54.77 40.91
N ASP A 69 31.78 54.65 41.15
CA ASP A 69 32.60 53.54 40.67
C ASP A 69 32.18 52.22 41.29
N SER A 70 31.76 52.18 42.56
CA SER A 70 31.22 51.03 43.23
C SER A 70 29.86 50.65 42.63
N PHE A 71 29.03 51.64 42.28
CA PHE A 71 27.74 51.38 41.66
C PHE A 71 27.89 50.72 40.28
N TYR A 72 28.77 51.26 39.39
CA TYR A 72 29.03 50.62 38.08
C TYR A 72 29.62 49.23 38.20
N THR A 73 30.50 49.00 39.16
CA THR A 73 31.11 47.70 39.39
C THR A 73 30.04 46.68 39.82
N ILE A 74 29.16 47.02 40.75
CA ILE A 74 28.05 46.16 41.20
C ILE A 74 27.08 45.88 40.04
N ALA A 75 26.74 46.91 39.22
CA ALA A 75 25.86 46.73 38.08
C ALA A 75 26.47 45.80 37.03
N ILE A 76 27.75 45.91 36.71
CA ILE A 76 28.44 45.03 35.76
C ILE A 76 28.47 43.58 36.29
N VAL A 77 28.81 43.37 37.56
CA VAL A 77 28.82 42.04 38.19
C VAL A 77 27.43 41.43 38.20
N GLY A 78 26.39 42.25 38.46
CA GLY A 78 24.99 41.80 38.40
C GLY A 78 24.59 41.34 37.01
N ILE A 79 24.89 42.13 35.97
CA ILE A 79 24.60 41.75 34.57
C ILE A 79 25.33 40.47 34.17
N LEU A 80 26.61 40.32 34.55
CA LEU A 80 27.38 39.10 34.26
C LEU A 80 26.82 37.88 35.01
N ALA A 81 26.41 38.03 36.26
CA ALA A 81 25.77 36.97 37.02
C ALA A 81 24.41 36.58 36.42
N GLY A 82 23.60 37.55 36.00
CA GLY A 82 22.33 37.29 35.32
C GLY A 82 22.51 36.55 34.01
N LEU A 83 23.49 36.96 33.19
CA LEU A 83 23.82 36.25 31.94
C LEU A 83 24.29 34.83 32.21
N PHE A 84 25.09 34.59 33.22
CA PHE A 84 25.58 33.28 33.62
C PHE A 84 24.43 32.38 34.07
N LEU A 85 23.53 32.88 34.90
CA LEU A 85 22.33 32.13 35.33
C LEU A 85 21.39 31.85 34.17
N PHE A 86 21.20 32.81 33.24
CA PHE A 86 20.42 32.61 32.04
C PHE A 86 20.97 31.44 31.22
N VAL A 87 22.27 31.39 30.97
CA VAL A 87 22.91 30.30 30.22
C VAL A 87 22.72 28.96 30.90
N ILE A 88 22.91 28.92 32.24
CA ILE A 88 22.70 27.67 33.01
C ILE A 88 21.24 27.18 32.88
N TYR A 89 20.27 28.04 33.15
CA TYR A 89 18.86 27.67 33.06
C TYR A 89 18.45 27.30 31.66
N PHE A 90 18.95 28.00 30.64
CA PHE A 90 18.72 27.71 29.23
C PHE A 90 19.26 26.31 28.87
N LEU A 91 20.49 25.98 29.27
CA LEU A 91 21.09 24.66 29.04
C LEU A 91 20.34 23.54 29.77
N LEU A 92 19.90 23.78 31.01
CA LEU A 92 19.13 22.79 31.77
C LEU A 92 17.75 22.50 31.13
N LEU A 93 17.06 23.55 30.69
CA LEU A 93 15.74 23.45 30.06
C LEU A 93 15.81 22.80 28.66
N THR A 94 16.88 23.07 27.91
CA THR A 94 17.05 22.51 26.56
C THR A 94 17.64 21.11 26.53
N ARG A 95 18.26 20.67 27.64
CA ARG A 95 18.88 19.34 27.74
C ARG A 95 17.88 18.17 27.45
N GLY A 96 16.64 18.30 27.91
CA GLY A 96 15.59 17.32 27.65
C GLY A 96 15.22 17.25 26.18
N LEU A 97 15.21 18.38 25.47
CA LEU A 97 14.88 18.44 24.06
C LEU A 97 15.93 17.76 23.17
N THR A 98 17.22 17.99 23.49
CA THR A 98 18.33 17.36 22.75
C THR A 98 18.40 15.85 22.97
N GLY A 99 18.06 15.37 24.18
CA GLY A 99 17.95 13.94 24.46
C GLY A 99 16.85 13.27 23.64
N ASP A 100 15.65 13.83 23.63
CA ASP A 100 14.50 13.31 22.89
C ASP A 100 14.75 13.28 21.37
N LEU A 101 15.41 14.30 20.81
CA LEU A 101 15.81 14.33 19.40
C LEU A 101 16.87 13.25 19.07
N SER A 102 17.82 13.04 19.98
CA SER A 102 18.81 11.97 19.84
C SER A 102 18.17 10.58 19.88
N ASP A 103 17.20 10.36 20.77
CA ASP A 103 16.43 9.11 20.89
C ASP A 103 15.60 8.85 19.62
N LEU A 104 14.96 9.88 19.07
CA LEU A 104 14.26 9.80 17.80
C LEU A 104 15.19 9.44 16.65
N ALA A 105 16.33 10.13 16.53
CA ALA A 105 17.31 9.85 15.48
C ALA A 105 17.89 8.43 15.59
N ALA A 106 18.20 7.98 16.80
CA ALA A 106 18.65 6.60 17.05
C ALA A 106 17.55 5.57 16.77
N GLY A 107 16.30 5.90 17.12
CA GLY A 107 15.13 5.09 16.83
C GLY A 107 14.91 4.92 15.33
N ILE A 108 14.93 6.01 14.55
CA ILE A 108 14.80 5.97 13.09
C ILE A 108 15.94 5.15 12.46
N SER A 109 17.17 5.34 12.93
CA SER A 109 18.32 4.55 12.45
C SER A 109 18.20 3.06 12.76
N SER A 110 17.65 2.71 13.94
CA SER A 110 17.43 1.29 14.31
C SER A 110 16.27 0.64 13.54
N MET A 111 15.25 1.40 13.13
CA MET A 111 14.14 0.93 12.29
C MET A 111 14.62 0.44 10.91
N THR A 112 15.71 1.00 10.39
CA THR A 112 16.30 0.56 9.12
C THR A 112 16.87 -0.86 9.23
N MET A 113 17.28 -1.30 10.42
CA MET A 113 17.83 -2.65 10.67
C MET A 113 16.77 -3.62 11.22
N GLU A 114 15.86 -3.17 12.09
CA GLU A 114 14.79 -3.97 12.69
C GLU A 114 13.41 -3.41 12.28
N ARG A 115 12.83 -3.93 11.21
CA ARG A 115 11.57 -3.47 10.59
C ARG A 115 10.34 -3.40 11.50
N GLN A 116 10.35 -4.07 12.66
CA GLN A 116 9.20 -4.15 13.57
C GLN A 116 9.28 -3.20 14.77
N ARG A 117 10.32 -2.40 14.89
CA ARG A 117 10.48 -1.52 16.03
C ARG A 117 9.75 -0.22 15.84
N ARG A 118 8.71 0.04 16.66
CA ARG A 118 7.99 1.31 16.68
C ARG A 118 8.72 2.32 17.56
N LEU A 119 8.70 3.59 17.13
CA LEU A 119 9.18 4.70 17.97
C LEU A 119 8.24 4.88 19.17
N PRO A 120 8.78 4.97 20.42
CA PRO A 120 7.96 5.20 21.59
C PRO A 120 7.36 6.60 21.57
N VAL A 121 6.03 6.70 21.49
CA VAL A 121 5.31 7.97 21.59
C VAL A 121 5.14 8.33 23.07
N LYS A 122 6.18 8.93 23.68
CA LYS A 122 6.18 9.29 25.10
C LYS A 122 5.55 10.65 25.40
N ARG A 123 5.35 11.50 24.39
CA ARG A 123 4.94 12.91 24.54
C ARG A 123 3.71 13.24 23.69
N GLN A 124 2.94 14.23 24.15
CA GLN A 124 1.77 14.77 23.42
C GLN A 124 2.08 16.12 22.74
N ASP A 125 3.34 16.33 22.37
CA ASP A 125 3.82 17.56 21.76
C ASP A 125 4.25 17.33 20.28
N GLU A 126 4.87 18.34 19.67
CA GLU A 126 5.33 18.30 18.29
C GLU A 126 6.28 17.11 18.02
N ILE A 127 7.09 16.72 19.01
CA ILE A 127 8.01 15.57 18.91
C ILE A 127 7.20 14.25 18.93
N GLY A 128 6.16 14.16 19.74
CA GLY A 128 5.25 13.02 19.77
C GLY A 128 4.42 12.89 18.47
N GLU A 129 4.08 14.02 17.84
CA GLU A 129 3.41 14.04 16.55
C GLU A 129 4.33 13.53 15.43
N ILE A 130 5.59 13.98 15.39
CA ILE A 130 6.60 13.44 14.47
C ILE A 130 6.79 11.94 14.66
N ALA A 131 6.90 11.45 15.92
CA ALA A 131 7.04 10.04 16.19
C ALA A 131 5.83 9.21 15.69
N ARG A 132 4.61 9.73 15.79
CA ARG A 132 3.39 9.10 15.24
C ARG A 132 3.44 9.05 13.71
N SER A 133 3.70 10.18 13.06
CA SER A 133 3.77 10.26 11.60
C SER A 133 4.85 9.35 11.02
N VAL A 134 6.00 9.22 11.68
CA VAL A 134 7.05 8.27 11.28
C VAL A 134 6.58 6.82 11.44
N ASN A 135 5.90 6.48 12.53
CA ASN A 135 5.35 5.15 12.72
C ASN A 135 4.29 4.80 11.65
N GLU A 136 3.38 5.72 11.34
CA GLU A 136 2.36 5.56 10.30
C GLU A 136 3.01 5.35 8.91
N MET A 137 4.03 6.16 8.59
CA MET A 137 4.80 5.99 7.35
C MET A 137 5.49 4.62 7.28
N MET A 138 6.07 4.15 8.38
CA MET A 138 6.73 2.84 8.45
C MET A 138 5.73 1.68 8.32
N GLU A 139 4.52 1.80 8.90
CA GLU A 139 3.46 0.82 8.72
C GLU A 139 3.03 0.73 7.25
N GLU A 140 2.86 1.88 6.60
CA GLU A 140 2.48 1.93 5.18
C GLU A 140 3.59 1.37 4.28
N LEU A 141 4.85 1.74 4.53
CA LEU A 141 6.00 1.17 3.82
C LEU A 141 6.08 -0.36 3.99
N THR A 142 5.85 -0.86 5.21
CA THR A 142 5.87 -2.30 5.48
C THR A 142 4.76 -2.99 4.69
N ARG A 143 3.55 -2.44 4.71
CA ARG A 143 2.40 -2.96 3.94
C ARG A 143 2.68 -3.00 2.44
N LEU A 144 3.24 -1.91 1.88
CA LEU A 144 3.59 -1.84 0.47
C LEU A 144 4.68 -2.86 0.10
N MET A 145 5.70 -3.03 0.95
CA MET A 145 6.77 -4.01 0.72
C MET A 145 6.29 -5.46 0.84
N ASP A 146 5.36 -5.74 1.74
CA ASP A 146 4.77 -7.07 1.87
C ASP A 146 3.87 -7.38 0.67
N ALA A 147 3.06 -6.42 0.20
CA ALA A 147 2.28 -6.55 -1.02
C ALA A 147 3.16 -6.75 -2.27
N GLU A 148 4.28 -6.02 -2.37
CA GLU A 148 5.25 -6.21 -3.46
C GLU A 148 5.89 -7.61 -3.42
N ARG A 149 6.27 -8.09 -2.22
CA ARG A 149 6.83 -9.44 -2.06
C ARG A 149 5.84 -10.53 -2.45
N GLU A 150 4.60 -10.40 -2.01
CA GLU A 150 3.52 -11.32 -2.36
C GLU A 150 3.31 -11.35 -3.89
N SER A 151 3.27 -10.18 -4.52
CA SER A 151 3.19 -10.04 -5.98
C SER A 151 4.37 -10.70 -6.69
N LEU A 152 5.61 -10.47 -6.21
CA LEU A 152 6.81 -11.09 -6.78
C LEU A 152 6.82 -12.62 -6.58
N GLN A 153 6.36 -13.11 -5.43
CA GLN A 153 6.28 -14.54 -5.16
C GLN A 153 5.25 -15.20 -6.07
N THR A 154 4.05 -14.61 -6.18
CA THR A 154 2.99 -15.07 -7.09
C THR A 154 3.49 -15.10 -8.54
N ASN A 155 4.24 -14.09 -8.96
CA ASN A 155 4.80 -14.03 -10.32
C ASN A 155 5.85 -15.14 -10.57
N LYS A 156 6.70 -15.46 -9.59
CA LYS A 156 7.66 -16.57 -9.69
C LYS A 156 6.95 -17.92 -9.78
N GLU A 157 5.94 -18.15 -8.96
CA GLU A 157 5.14 -19.38 -8.97
C GLU A 157 4.41 -19.54 -10.31
N MET A 158 3.89 -18.44 -10.86
CA MET A 158 3.31 -18.36 -12.18
C MET A 158 4.27 -18.83 -13.26
N ILE A 159 5.46 -18.24 -13.33
CA ILE A 159 6.47 -18.59 -14.34
C ILE A 159 6.84 -20.07 -14.23
N ALA A 160 6.99 -20.60 -13.03
CA ALA A 160 7.30 -22.01 -12.81
C ALA A 160 6.17 -22.93 -13.29
N CYS A 161 4.91 -22.61 -13.00
CA CYS A 161 3.73 -23.35 -13.44
C CYS A 161 3.61 -23.34 -14.97
N LEU A 162 3.71 -22.17 -15.59
CA LEU A 162 3.67 -22.01 -17.04
C LEU A 162 4.77 -22.78 -17.75
N ALA A 163 6.01 -22.70 -17.24
CA ALA A 163 7.15 -23.43 -17.80
C ALA A 163 6.90 -24.96 -17.77
N HIS A 164 6.30 -25.45 -16.70
CA HIS A 164 5.93 -26.87 -16.59
C HIS A 164 4.83 -27.24 -17.60
N ASP A 165 3.75 -26.44 -17.67
CA ASP A 165 2.59 -26.70 -18.52
C ASP A 165 2.89 -26.53 -20.02
N LEU A 166 3.85 -25.70 -20.40
CA LEU A 166 4.36 -25.59 -21.76
C LEU A 166 5.31 -26.75 -22.10
N ARG A 167 6.17 -27.21 -21.17
CA ARG A 167 7.12 -28.30 -21.41
C ARG A 167 6.43 -29.61 -21.73
N THR A 168 5.35 -29.92 -21.04
CA THR A 168 4.64 -31.22 -21.19
C THR A 168 4.10 -31.44 -22.60
N PRO A 169 3.28 -30.53 -23.21
CA PRO A 169 2.83 -30.69 -24.58
C PRO A 169 3.97 -30.64 -25.60
N LEU A 170 4.98 -29.78 -25.36
CA LEU A 170 6.15 -29.66 -26.25
C LEU A 170 6.97 -30.96 -26.31
N THR A 171 7.24 -31.59 -25.16
CA THR A 171 7.95 -32.87 -25.11
C THR A 171 7.13 -33.98 -25.80
N SER A 172 5.82 -33.99 -25.58
CA SER A 172 4.92 -34.96 -26.23
C SER A 172 4.87 -34.76 -27.75
N LEU A 173 4.77 -33.48 -28.21
CA LEU A 173 4.79 -33.11 -29.63
C LEU A 173 6.09 -33.60 -30.28
N ASN A 174 7.25 -33.30 -29.71
CA ASN A 174 8.55 -33.77 -30.22
C ASN A 174 8.64 -35.29 -30.25
N GLY A 175 8.09 -35.99 -29.23
CA GLY A 175 8.04 -37.44 -29.19
C GLY A 175 7.26 -38.02 -30.36
N TYR A 176 6.04 -37.52 -30.63
CA TYR A 176 5.22 -38.00 -31.74
C TYR A 176 5.79 -37.66 -33.11
N LEU A 177 6.41 -36.47 -33.29
CA LEU A 177 7.12 -36.13 -34.51
C LEU A 177 8.29 -37.05 -34.77
N ASN A 178 9.06 -37.43 -33.75
CA ASN A 178 10.14 -38.42 -33.89
C ASN A 178 9.63 -39.84 -34.27
N LEU A 179 8.48 -40.27 -33.70
CA LEU A 179 7.87 -41.53 -34.07
C LEU A 179 7.41 -41.54 -35.52
N MET A 180 6.92 -40.41 -36.05
CA MET A 180 6.50 -40.27 -37.44
C MET A 180 7.68 -40.39 -38.43
N MET A 181 8.90 -40.04 -38.04
CA MET A 181 10.10 -40.13 -38.88
C MET A 181 10.58 -41.58 -39.08
N ASP A 182 10.18 -42.52 -38.21
CA ASP A 182 10.57 -43.94 -38.30
C ASP A 182 9.61 -44.69 -39.22
N THR A 183 9.85 -44.60 -40.54
CA THR A 183 9.00 -45.19 -41.58
C THR A 183 9.08 -46.71 -41.61
N ASP A 184 10.14 -47.32 -41.11
CA ASP A 184 10.31 -48.77 -41.13
C ASP A 184 9.58 -49.46 -39.97
N LYS A 185 9.28 -48.75 -38.92
CA LYS A 185 8.68 -49.30 -37.72
C LYS A 185 7.15 -49.11 -37.66
N TYR A 186 6.63 -48.05 -38.26
CA TYR A 186 5.22 -47.65 -38.13
C TYR A 186 4.55 -47.60 -39.51
N ASP A 187 3.35 -48.19 -39.58
CA ASP A 187 2.52 -48.15 -40.79
C ASP A 187 1.88 -46.77 -41.05
N ALA A 188 1.22 -46.59 -42.17
CA ALA A 188 0.60 -45.31 -42.56
C ALA A 188 -0.49 -44.87 -41.57
N ALA A 189 -1.31 -45.81 -41.08
CA ALA A 189 -2.38 -45.50 -40.15
C ALA A 189 -1.84 -45.06 -38.78
N GLN A 190 -0.78 -45.70 -38.30
CA GLN A 190 -0.11 -45.31 -37.06
C GLN A 190 0.54 -43.93 -37.19
N ARG A 191 1.20 -43.63 -38.32
CA ARG A 191 1.77 -42.30 -38.57
C ARG A 191 0.70 -41.21 -38.66
N GLN A 192 -0.42 -41.50 -39.29
CA GLN A 192 -1.57 -40.58 -39.30
C GLN A 192 -2.06 -40.31 -37.88
N HIS A 193 -2.23 -41.35 -37.05
CA HIS A 193 -2.61 -41.16 -35.65
C HIS A 193 -1.58 -40.30 -34.88
N PHE A 194 -0.27 -40.51 -35.07
CA PHE A 194 0.76 -39.67 -34.46
C PHE A 194 0.67 -38.22 -34.92
N THR A 195 0.36 -37.98 -36.21
CA THR A 195 0.12 -36.62 -36.75
C THR A 195 -1.04 -35.95 -36.06
N GLU A 196 -2.16 -36.62 -35.91
CA GLU A 196 -3.35 -36.09 -35.25
C GLU A 196 -3.08 -35.80 -33.77
N VAL A 197 -2.32 -36.65 -33.08
CA VAL A 197 -1.94 -36.37 -31.68
C VAL A 197 -0.99 -35.20 -31.59
N ALA A 198 0.00 -35.10 -32.50
CA ALA A 198 0.93 -33.99 -32.55
C ALA A 198 0.21 -32.64 -32.79
N LEU A 199 -0.75 -32.63 -33.75
CA LEU A 199 -1.55 -31.45 -34.04
C LEU A 199 -2.36 -31.00 -32.83
N ARG A 200 -3.09 -31.91 -32.16
CA ARG A 200 -3.81 -31.57 -30.91
C ARG A 200 -2.90 -31.02 -29.81
N LYS A 201 -1.61 -31.46 -29.75
CA LYS A 201 -0.64 -30.91 -28.77
C LYS A 201 -0.15 -29.53 -29.17
N ALA A 202 -0.02 -29.28 -30.48
CA ALA A 202 0.33 -27.95 -30.99
C ALA A 202 -0.80 -26.92 -30.72
N ASP A 203 -2.06 -27.26 -31.04
CA ASP A 203 -3.24 -26.43 -30.78
C ASP A 203 -3.37 -26.10 -29.28
N ARG A 204 -3.09 -27.09 -28.43
CA ARG A 204 -3.06 -26.86 -26.98
C ARG A 204 -1.98 -25.89 -26.56
N LEU A 205 -0.76 -25.99 -27.15
CA LEU A 205 0.36 -25.10 -26.85
C LEU A 205 0.03 -23.65 -27.28
N GLU A 206 -0.60 -23.49 -28.44
CA GLU A 206 -1.08 -22.20 -28.94
C GLU A 206 -2.08 -21.56 -27.96
N GLY A 207 -3.07 -22.34 -27.48
CA GLY A 207 -4.01 -21.86 -26.45
C GLY A 207 -3.34 -21.42 -25.16
N LEU A 208 -2.31 -22.16 -24.69
CA LEU A 208 -1.54 -21.79 -23.48
C LEU A 208 -0.78 -20.48 -23.68
N ILE A 209 -0.19 -20.27 -24.86
CA ILE A 209 0.52 -19.03 -25.21
C ILE A 209 -0.47 -17.86 -25.27
N GLN A 210 -1.64 -18.08 -25.88
CA GLN A 210 -2.67 -17.04 -25.97
C GLN A 210 -3.19 -16.64 -24.57
N ASP A 211 -3.47 -17.61 -23.69
CA ASP A 211 -3.86 -17.35 -22.31
C ASP A 211 -2.78 -16.51 -21.57
N LEU A 212 -1.51 -16.80 -21.81
CA LEU A 212 -0.39 -16.04 -21.22
C LEU A 212 -0.35 -14.59 -21.75
N PHE A 213 -0.54 -14.41 -23.05
CA PHE A 213 -0.60 -13.06 -23.66
C PHE A 213 -1.77 -12.23 -23.11
N ASP A 214 -2.95 -12.83 -23.05
CA ASP A 214 -4.13 -12.16 -22.52
C ASP A 214 -3.92 -11.77 -21.05
N TYR A 215 -3.38 -12.70 -20.27
CA TYR A 215 -3.04 -12.45 -18.86
C TYR A 215 -2.03 -11.31 -18.70
N THR A 216 -0.94 -11.31 -19.48
CA THR A 216 0.09 -10.25 -19.35
C THR A 216 -0.45 -8.88 -19.71
N LYS A 217 -1.30 -8.78 -20.74
CA LYS A 217 -1.98 -7.54 -21.11
C LYS A 217 -2.93 -7.05 -20.00
N LEU A 218 -3.73 -7.96 -19.42
CA LEU A 218 -4.64 -7.62 -18.31
C LEU A 218 -3.89 -7.11 -17.09
N MET A 219 -2.70 -7.68 -16.79
CA MET A 219 -1.90 -7.34 -15.62
C MET A 219 -1.08 -6.07 -15.76
N SER A 220 -0.70 -5.68 -16.99
CA SER A 220 0.05 -4.43 -17.20
C SER A 220 -0.80 -3.18 -16.97
N GLY A 221 -2.13 -3.31 -16.85
CA GLY A 221 -3.04 -2.17 -16.78
C GLY A 221 -3.09 -1.35 -18.07
N GLU A 222 -2.47 -1.86 -19.15
CA GLU A 222 -2.38 -1.18 -20.44
C GLU A 222 -3.59 -1.44 -21.36
N ILE A 223 -4.57 -2.23 -20.87
CA ILE A 223 -5.77 -2.50 -21.68
C ILE A 223 -6.63 -1.24 -21.73
N THR A 224 -6.62 -0.62 -22.89
CA THR A 224 -7.62 0.38 -23.26
C THR A 224 -8.82 -0.36 -23.84
N LEU A 225 -10.00 -0.23 -23.20
CA LEU A 225 -11.23 -0.80 -23.72
C LEU A 225 -11.63 -0.13 -25.02
N HIS A 226 -11.76 -0.91 -26.08
CA HIS A 226 -12.30 -0.44 -27.35
C HIS A 226 -13.81 -0.67 -27.41
N ARG A 227 -14.56 0.06 -26.59
CA ARG A 227 -16.01 -0.07 -26.47
C ARG A 227 -16.68 0.30 -27.78
N LYS A 228 -17.63 -0.54 -28.23
CA LYS A 228 -18.47 -0.37 -29.41
C LYS A 228 -19.89 -0.78 -29.08
N GLN A 229 -20.85 -0.15 -29.74
CA GLN A 229 -22.23 -0.61 -29.68
C GLN A 229 -22.36 -1.91 -30.47
N VAL A 230 -22.77 -3.00 -29.78
CA VAL A 230 -22.92 -4.32 -30.39
C VAL A 230 -24.21 -4.98 -29.94
N ASP A 231 -24.81 -5.75 -30.81
CA ASP A 231 -25.92 -6.63 -30.45
C ASP A 231 -25.38 -7.83 -29.66
N PHE A 232 -25.55 -7.79 -28.34
CA PHE A 232 -25.01 -8.77 -27.42
C PHE A 232 -25.66 -10.17 -27.61
N VAL A 233 -26.94 -10.22 -28.01
CA VAL A 233 -27.58 -11.49 -28.33
C VAL A 233 -26.87 -12.17 -29.52
N LYS A 234 -26.62 -11.42 -30.58
CA LYS A 234 -25.89 -11.95 -31.74
C LYS A 234 -24.45 -12.34 -31.42
N LEU A 235 -23.78 -11.59 -30.55
CA LEU A 235 -22.44 -11.95 -30.09
C LEU A 235 -22.44 -13.32 -29.43
N ILE A 236 -23.40 -13.58 -28.51
CA ILE A 236 -23.51 -14.89 -27.84
C ILE A 236 -23.89 -15.98 -28.84
N GLU A 237 -24.82 -15.74 -29.75
CA GLU A 237 -25.20 -16.69 -30.80
C GLU A 237 -23.99 -17.10 -31.67
N GLN A 238 -23.20 -16.14 -32.11
CA GLN A 238 -21.97 -16.39 -32.87
C GLN A 238 -20.95 -17.22 -32.08
N MET A 239 -20.81 -16.95 -30.78
CA MET A 239 -19.92 -17.75 -29.93
C MET A 239 -20.42 -19.17 -29.79
N VAL A 240 -21.70 -19.40 -29.57
CA VAL A 240 -22.32 -20.73 -29.50
C VAL A 240 -22.12 -21.48 -30.81
N GLU A 241 -22.35 -20.83 -31.95
CA GLU A 241 -22.15 -21.40 -33.28
C GLU A 241 -20.69 -21.82 -33.54
N ALA A 242 -19.73 -20.95 -33.15
CA ALA A 242 -18.30 -21.24 -33.28
C ALA A 242 -17.87 -22.48 -32.47
N PHE A 243 -18.51 -22.72 -31.32
CA PHE A 243 -18.21 -23.88 -30.44
C PHE A 243 -19.04 -25.13 -30.78
N TYR A 244 -20.01 -25.03 -31.69
CA TYR A 244 -20.89 -26.16 -32.06
C TYR A 244 -20.12 -27.42 -32.46
N PRO A 245 -19.09 -27.38 -33.34
CA PRO A 245 -18.35 -28.58 -33.71
C PRO A 245 -17.70 -29.29 -32.51
N LEU A 246 -17.14 -28.47 -31.58
CA LEU A 246 -16.51 -29.01 -30.38
C LEU A 246 -17.52 -29.58 -29.40
N MET A 247 -18.73 -29.07 -29.36
CA MET A 247 -19.83 -29.61 -28.57
C MET A 247 -20.31 -30.92 -29.17
N GLU A 248 -20.45 -30.99 -30.48
CA GLU A 248 -20.85 -32.24 -31.21
C GLU A 248 -19.82 -33.34 -31.01
N ASP A 249 -18.53 -33.07 -31.16
CA ASP A 249 -17.45 -34.03 -30.90
C ASP A 249 -17.44 -34.59 -29.46
N ASN A 250 -18.00 -33.85 -28.51
CA ASN A 250 -18.12 -34.28 -27.11
C ASN A 250 -19.53 -34.72 -26.74
N GLU A 251 -20.42 -34.94 -27.73
CA GLU A 251 -21.81 -35.35 -27.54
C GLU A 251 -22.61 -34.44 -26.57
N LEU A 252 -22.36 -33.14 -26.64
CA LEU A 252 -22.99 -32.15 -25.78
C LEU A 252 -24.13 -31.42 -26.51
N HIS A 253 -25.29 -31.35 -25.87
CA HIS A 253 -26.42 -30.56 -26.34
C HIS A 253 -26.36 -29.17 -25.72
N CYS A 254 -26.32 -28.14 -26.58
CA CYS A 254 -26.34 -26.74 -26.14
C CYS A 254 -27.71 -26.13 -26.40
N SER A 255 -28.24 -25.41 -25.42
CA SER A 255 -29.41 -24.54 -25.60
C SER A 255 -29.04 -23.09 -25.24
N PHE A 256 -29.52 -22.16 -26.05
CA PHE A 256 -29.41 -20.71 -25.77
C PHE A 256 -30.81 -20.12 -25.69
N ASP A 257 -31.14 -19.54 -24.54
CA ASP A 257 -32.39 -18.85 -24.26
C ASP A 257 -32.11 -17.38 -23.95
N SER A 258 -32.79 -16.45 -24.62
CA SER A 258 -32.62 -15.02 -24.39
C SER A 258 -33.97 -14.35 -24.13
N ALA A 259 -34.02 -13.46 -23.14
CA ALA A 259 -35.19 -12.59 -22.89
C ALA A 259 -35.39 -11.56 -24.01
N TRP A 260 -34.36 -11.29 -24.82
CA TRP A 260 -34.37 -10.31 -25.90
C TRP A 260 -34.11 -10.98 -27.25
N LYS A 261 -34.72 -10.41 -28.30
CA LYS A 261 -34.38 -10.77 -29.69
C LYS A 261 -33.12 -10.06 -30.16
N SER A 262 -32.82 -8.90 -29.62
CA SER A 262 -31.65 -8.07 -29.86
C SER A 262 -31.43 -7.19 -28.63
N LEU A 263 -30.21 -7.05 -28.19
CA LEU A 263 -29.82 -6.25 -27.03
C LEU A 263 -28.55 -5.46 -27.37
N GLU A 264 -28.71 -4.18 -27.60
CA GLU A 264 -27.55 -3.28 -27.86
C GLU A 264 -26.84 -2.93 -26.55
N LEU A 265 -25.54 -3.21 -26.49
CA LEU A 265 -24.67 -2.87 -25.37
C LEU A 265 -23.40 -2.18 -25.88
N VAL A 266 -22.84 -1.27 -25.07
CA VAL A 266 -21.57 -0.62 -25.34
C VAL A 266 -20.44 -1.34 -24.61
N VAL A 267 -19.85 -2.32 -25.25
CA VAL A 267 -18.80 -3.18 -24.70
C VAL A 267 -17.64 -3.30 -25.68
N ASP A 268 -16.50 -3.81 -25.21
CA ASP A 268 -15.43 -4.27 -26.10
C ASP A 268 -15.79 -5.67 -26.59
N PRO A 269 -16.14 -5.84 -27.89
CA PRO A 269 -16.65 -7.09 -28.41
C PRO A 269 -15.59 -8.21 -28.38
N ASP A 270 -14.33 -7.89 -28.58
CA ASP A 270 -13.25 -8.88 -28.64
C ASP A 270 -12.96 -9.44 -27.25
N LEU A 271 -12.88 -8.55 -26.24
CA LEU A 271 -12.70 -8.96 -24.85
C LEU A 271 -13.93 -9.69 -24.31
N MET A 272 -15.15 -9.23 -24.63
CA MET A 272 -16.36 -9.89 -24.19
C MET A 272 -16.49 -11.29 -24.80
N ALA A 273 -16.21 -11.42 -26.10
CA ALA A 273 -16.14 -12.73 -26.76
C ALA A 273 -15.12 -13.64 -26.05
N ARG A 274 -13.96 -13.12 -25.66
CA ARG A 274 -12.94 -13.86 -24.93
C ARG A 274 -13.42 -14.35 -23.55
N ALA A 275 -14.14 -13.51 -22.81
CA ALA A 275 -14.74 -13.90 -21.53
C ALA A 275 -15.74 -15.06 -21.70
N VAL A 276 -16.66 -14.92 -22.68
CA VAL A 276 -17.65 -15.96 -22.99
C VAL A 276 -16.99 -17.24 -23.47
N GLN A 277 -15.96 -17.14 -24.33
CA GLN A 277 -15.16 -18.27 -24.80
C GLN A 277 -14.56 -19.08 -23.64
N ASN A 278 -14.02 -18.39 -22.63
CA ASN A 278 -13.47 -19.05 -21.44
C ASN A 278 -14.52 -19.82 -20.66
N LEU A 279 -15.74 -19.27 -20.54
CA LEU A 279 -16.85 -19.98 -19.88
C LEU A 279 -17.34 -21.18 -20.69
N LEU A 280 -17.52 -21.02 -22.01
CA LEU A 280 -17.96 -22.11 -22.90
C LEU A 280 -16.93 -23.25 -22.93
N SER A 281 -15.64 -22.91 -23.08
CA SER A 281 -14.56 -23.90 -23.05
C SER A 281 -14.55 -24.68 -21.71
N ASN A 282 -14.77 -23.97 -20.60
CA ASN A 282 -14.88 -24.57 -19.28
C ASN A 282 -16.11 -25.49 -19.18
N ALA A 283 -17.28 -25.04 -19.65
CA ALA A 283 -18.53 -25.82 -19.65
C ALA A 283 -18.40 -27.07 -20.49
N ILE A 284 -17.80 -27.00 -21.68
CA ILE A 284 -17.57 -28.19 -22.55
C ILE A 284 -16.65 -29.18 -21.86
N LYS A 285 -15.55 -28.66 -21.26
CA LYS A 285 -14.53 -29.52 -20.66
C LYS A 285 -15.03 -30.28 -19.44
N TYR A 286 -15.82 -29.64 -18.58
CA TYR A 286 -16.29 -30.21 -17.32
C TYR A 286 -17.75 -30.68 -17.36
N GLY A 287 -18.48 -30.38 -18.44
CA GLY A 287 -19.86 -30.76 -18.63
C GLY A 287 -20.09 -32.08 -19.39
N LYS A 288 -19.02 -32.81 -19.79
CA LYS A 288 -19.10 -34.02 -20.62
C LYS A 288 -20.03 -35.11 -20.06
N ASP A 289 -19.98 -35.32 -18.75
CA ASP A 289 -20.78 -36.38 -18.10
C ASP A 289 -22.27 -36.05 -18.09
N GLY A 290 -22.64 -34.78 -18.04
CA GLY A 290 -24.03 -34.32 -18.03
C GLY A 290 -24.63 -34.13 -19.42
N LYS A 291 -23.82 -34.17 -20.48
CA LYS A 291 -24.24 -34.09 -21.90
C LYS A 291 -25.07 -32.85 -22.27
N GLN A 292 -25.12 -31.83 -21.40
CA GLN A 292 -25.93 -30.64 -21.61
C GLN A 292 -25.20 -29.38 -21.15
N ILE A 293 -25.33 -28.33 -21.98
CA ILE A 293 -24.93 -26.95 -21.64
C ILE A 293 -26.15 -26.05 -21.85
N ARG A 294 -26.48 -25.21 -20.88
CA ARG A 294 -27.53 -24.22 -21.01
C ARG A 294 -26.92 -22.84 -20.87
N ILE A 295 -27.23 -21.97 -21.81
CA ILE A 295 -26.85 -20.55 -21.79
C ILE A 295 -28.15 -19.76 -21.70
N CYS A 296 -28.23 -18.83 -20.76
CA CYS A 296 -29.42 -18.01 -20.57
C CYS A 296 -29.03 -16.54 -20.40
N LEU A 297 -29.69 -15.68 -21.18
CA LEU A 297 -29.52 -14.22 -21.10
C LEU A 297 -30.84 -13.61 -20.62
N GLN A 298 -30.82 -12.99 -19.44
CA GLN A 298 -32.02 -12.49 -18.79
C GLN A 298 -31.79 -11.15 -18.07
N GLU A 299 -32.89 -10.46 -17.77
CA GLU A 299 -32.88 -9.22 -16.99
C GLU A 299 -33.03 -9.52 -15.50
N ARG A 300 -32.13 -8.94 -14.68
CA ARG A 300 -32.19 -9.05 -13.22
C ARG A 300 -31.43 -7.85 -12.60
N ASP A 301 -32.11 -6.70 -12.46
CA ASP A 301 -31.49 -5.42 -12.04
C ASP A 301 -30.28 -4.99 -12.88
N GLY A 302 -30.14 -5.55 -14.06
CA GLY A 302 -29.05 -5.47 -15.02
C GLY A 302 -29.17 -6.63 -16.01
N ILE A 303 -28.10 -6.92 -16.69
CA ILE A 303 -28.01 -7.99 -17.69
C ILE A 303 -27.27 -9.15 -17.06
N VAL A 304 -27.87 -10.32 -17.04
CA VAL A 304 -27.28 -11.54 -16.51
C VAL A 304 -27.13 -12.57 -17.63
N LEU A 305 -25.89 -12.96 -17.94
CA LEU A 305 -25.56 -14.08 -18.78
C LEU A 305 -25.15 -15.27 -17.89
N SER A 306 -25.89 -16.34 -17.91
CA SER A 306 -25.56 -17.57 -17.19
C SER A 306 -25.15 -18.69 -18.15
N VAL A 307 -24.07 -19.40 -17.81
CA VAL A 307 -23.61 -20.61 -18.48
C VAL A 307 -23.66 -21.75 -17.48
N THR A 308 -24.52 -22.74 -17.75
CA THR A 308 -24.73 -23.90 -16.88
C THR A 308 -24.21 -25.13 -17.56
N ASN A 309 -23.39 -25.92 -16.87
CA ASN A 309 -22.99 -27.24 -17.27
C ASN A 309 -23.34 -28.30 -16.20
N TYR A 310 -23.61 -29.49 -16.61
CA TYR A 310 -23.99 -30.60 -15.74
C TYR A 310 -22.84 -31.63 -15.74
N GLY A 311 -22.07 -31.67 -14.68
CA GLY A 311 -20.89 -32.51 -14.57
C GLY A 311 -20.29 -32.48 -13.17
N LEU A 312 -18.99 -32.41 -13.09
CA LEU A 312 -18.27 -32.39 -11.82
C LEU A 312 -18.73 -31.23 -10.91
N ILE A 313 -19.10 -31.57 -9.66
CA ILE A 313 -19.49 -30.57 -8.66
C ILE A 313 -18.22 -29.90 -8.11
N ILE A 314 -18.22 -28.58 -8.03
CA ILE A 314 -17.17 -27.81 -7.41
C ILE A 314 -17.46 -27.71 -5.90
N PRO A 315 -16.53 -28.10 -5.01
CA PRO A 315 -16.70 -27.92 -3.57
C PRO A 315 -16.95 -26.44 -3.21
N GLU A 316 -17.81 -26.21 -2.21
CA GLU A 316 -18.21 -24.86 -1.80
C GLU A 316 -17.01 -23.98 -1.42
N GLU A 317 -16.02 -24.55 -0.74
CA GLU A 317 -14.75 -23.93 -0.38
C GLU A 317 -13.88 -23.50 -1.57
N SER A 318 -14.14 -24.07 -2.75
CA SER A 318 -13.41 -23.79 -3.99
C SER A 318 -14.12 -22.78 -4.89
N LEU A 319 -15.38 -22.42 -4.64
CA LEU A 319 -16.18 -21.60 -5.55
C LEU A 319 -15.60 -20.19 -5.75
N ASP A 320 -15.06 -19.56 -4.70
CA ASP A 320 -14.38 -18.27 -4.82
C ASP A 320 -12.98 -18.42 -5.42
N MET A 321 -12.32 -19.54 -5.11
CA MET A 321 -10.95 -19.82 -5.52
C MET A 321 -10.79 -20.15 -7.00
N ILE A 322 -11.85 -20.65 -7.66
CA ILE A 322 -11.77 -21.01 -9.10
C ILE A 322 -11.52 -19.80 -10.01
N PHE A 323 -11.76 -18.58 -9.53
CA PHE A 323 -11.45 -17.35 -10.23
C PHE A 323 -10.04 -16.81 -9.90
N GLU A 324 -9.37 -17.43 -8.92
CA GLU A 324 -7.98 -17.09 -8.62
C GLU A 324 -7.04 -17.70 -9.66
N ARG A 325 -5.91 -17.04 -9.84
CA ARG A 325 -4.90 -17.40 -10.86
C ARG A 325 -4.33 -18.77 -10.59
N PHE A 326 -4.25 -19.61 -11.64
CA PHE A 326 -3.66 -20.96 -11.59
C PHE A 326 -4.36 -21.93 -10.63
N TYR A 327 -5.46 -21.51 -10.02
CA TYR A 327 -6.22 -22.39 -9.16
C TYR A 327 -6.95 -23.46 -9.96
N ARG A 328 -6.90 -24.68 -9.47
CA ARG A 328 -7.60 -25.84 -10.03
C ARG A 328 -8.04 -26.75 -8.91
N VAL A 329 -9.29 -27.15 -8.94
CA VAL A 329 -9.84 -28.13 -7.98
C VAL A 329 -9.06 -29.46 -8.09
N GLU A 330 -8.69 -30.07 -6.96
CA GLU A 330 -7.80 -31.24 -6.94
C GLU A 330 -8.25 -32.41 -7.80
N GLY A 331 -9.55 -32.67 -7.92
CA GLY A 331 -10.12 -33.67 -8.79
C GLY A 331 -10.01 -33.38 -10.30
N ALA A 332 -9.73 -32.12 -10.68
CA ALA A 332 -9.61 -31.69 -12.07
C ALA A 332 -8.16 -31.69 -12.60
N ARG A 333 -7.17 -32.14 -11.81
CA ARG A 333 -5.74 -32.21 -12.19
C ARG A 333 -5.35 -33.38 -13.09
N SER A 334 -6.29 -33.98 -13.84
CA SER A 334 -5.90 -35.06 -14.75
C SER A 334 -5.16 -34.54 -15.98
N PRO A 335 -4.20 -35.30 -16.56
CA PRO A 335 -3.51 -34.92 -17.79
C PRO A 335 -4.45 -34.74 -18.99
N GLN A 336 -5.63 -35.33 -18.93
CA GLN A 336 -6.67 -35.30 -19.99
C GLN A 336 -7.51 -34.01 -19.93
N THR A 337 -7.68 -33.43 -18.72
CA THR A 337 -8.44 -32.20 -18.50
C THR A 337 -7.57 -30.95 -18.45
N GLY A 338 -6.37 -30.98 -19.02
CA GLY A 338 -5.38 -29.92 -18.97
C GLY A 338 -5.93 -28.51 -19.22
N GLY A 339 -5.51 -27.54 -18.41
CA GLY A 339 -5.80 -26.11 -18.53
C GLY A 339 -4.88 -25.33 -17.61
N THR A 340 -4.60 -24.09 -17.97
CA THR A 340 -3.72 -23.17 -17.23
C THR A 340 -4.24 -22.76 -15.86
N GLY A 341 -5.55 -22.82 -15.63
CA GLY A 341 -6.21 -22.18 -14.50
C GLY A 341 -6.28 -20.64 -14.65
N LEU A 342 -6.03 -20.12 -15.87
CA LEU A 342 -6.12 -18.70 -16.17
C LEU A 342 -7.47 -18.28 -16.77
N GLY A 343 -8.17 -19.19 -17.46
CA GLY A 343 -9.36 -18.84 -18.24
C GLY A 343 -10.48 -18.16 -17.42
N LEU A 344 -10.82 -18.68 -16.23
CA LEU A 344 -11.83 -18.05 -15.36
C LEU A 344 -11.34 -16.72 -14.76
N ASN A 345 -10.06 -16.62 -14.43
CA ASN A 345 -9.46 -15.37 -13.99
C ASN A 345 -9.50 -14.31 -15.11
N ILE A 346 -9.11 -14.66 -16.33
CA ILE A 346 -9.21 -13.78 -17.51
C ILE A 346 -10.65 -13.33 -17.73
N ALA A 347 -11.63 -14.23 -17.63
CA ALA A 347 -13.03 -13.88 -17.75
C ALA A 347 -13.45 -12.87 -16.66
N ARG A 348 -13.08 -13.11 -15.40
CA ARG A 348 -13.36 -12.19 -14.27
C ARG A 348 -12.78 -10.81 -14.51
N GLU A 349 -11.51 -10.72 -14.87
CA GLU A 349 -10.83 -9.43 -15.11
C GLU A 349 -11.50 -8.65 -16.25
N ILE A 350 -11.84 -9.32 -17.35
CA ILE A 350 -12.55 -8.69 -18.47
C ILE A 350 -13.92 -8.14 -18.03
N ILE A 351 -14.68 -8.91 -17.25
CA ILE A 351 -16.01 -8.49 -16.78
C ILE A 351 -15.89 -7.32 -15.79
N VAL A 352 -14.90 -7.35 -14.90
CA VAL A 352 -14.61 -6.22 -13.98
C VAL A 352 -14.23 -4.96 -14.74
N LEU A 353 -13.42 -5.05 -15.81
CA LEU A 353 -13.09 -3.91 -16.68
C LEU A 353 -14.36 -3.31 -17.35
N HIS A 354 -15.39 -4.12 -17.57
CA HIS A 354 -16.67 -3.66 -18.09
C HIS A 354 -17.64 -3.16 -17.01
N GLY A 355 -17.18 -3.09 -15.73
CA GLY A 355 -18.00 -2.66 -14.59
C GLY A 355 -18.97 -3.72 -14.08
N GLY A 356 -18.81 -4.97 -14.50
CA GLY A 356 -19.65 -6.10 -14.11
C GLY A 356 -19.02 -6.96 -13.01
N SER A 357 -19.66 -8.10 -12.74
CA SER A 357 -19.18 -9.14 -11.83
C SER A 357 -19.45 -10.53 -12.38
N ILE A 358 -18.67 -11.51 -11.92
CA ILE A 358 -18.85 -12.92 -12.26
C ILE A 358 -18.90 -13.73 -10.97
N THR A 359 -19.83 -14.67 -10.91
CA THR A 359 -20.01 -15.58 -9.77
C THR A 359 -20.20 -17.02 -10.25
N ALA A 360 -20.00 -17.97 -9.34
CA ALA A 360 -20.22 -19.39 -9.61
C ALA A 360 -21.04 -20.02 -8.51
N GLN A 361 -21.91 -20.95 -8.90
CA GLN A 361 -22.65 -21.83 -7.99
C GLN A 361 -22.55 -23.25 -8.50
N SER A 362 -22.37 -24.22 -7.62
CA SER A 362 -22.27 -25.64 -8.02
C SER A 362 -23.05 -26.52 -7.07
N SER A 363 -23.87 -27.38 -7.64
CA SER A 363 -24.70 -28.33 -6.90
C SER A 363 -25.00 -29.57 -7.75
N MET A 364 -25.77 -30.50 -7.23
CA MET A 364 -26.28 -31.65 -8.02
C MET A 364 -27.14 -31.19 -9.22
N GLN A 365 -27.63 -29.96 -9.23
CA GLN A 365 -28.43 -29.39 -10.32
C GLN A 365 -27.57 -28.76 -11.43
N GLY A 366 -26.26 -28.81 -11.30
CA GLY A 366 -25.28 -28.29 -12.25
C GLY A 366 -24.38 -27.24 -11.64
N THR A 367 -23.36 -26.86 -12.41
CA THR A 367 -22.47 -25.73 -12.14
C THR A 367 -22.89 -24.57 -13.01
N ILE A 368 -23.17 -23.44 -12.40
CA ILE A 368 -23.67 -22.21 -13.04
C ILE A 368 -22.62 -21.13 -12.85
N PHE A 369 -22.16 -20.56 -13.97
CA PHE A 369 -21.37 -19.33 -13.99
C PHE A 369 -22.29 -18.19 -14.41
N GLU A 370 -22.40 -17.13 -13.59
CA GLU A 370 -23.22 -15.96 -13.90
C GLU A 370 -22.35 -14.72 -14.08
N ILE A 371 -22.45 -14.09 -15.24
CA ILE A 371 -21.91 -12.76 -15.53
C ILE A 371 -23.03 -11.75 -15.32
N PHE A 372 -22.81 -10.77 -14.49
CA PHE A 372 -23.67 -9.62 -14.31
C PHE A 372 -23.02 -8.39 -14.94
N LEU A 373 -23.78 -7.68 -15.80
CA LEU A 373 -23.41 -6.38 -16.35
C LEU A 373 -24.48 -5.36 -15.93
N PRO A 374 -24.08 -4.25 -15.30
CA PRO A 374 -25.02 -3.19 -14.94
C PRO A 374 -25.55 -2.51 -16.19
N TRP A 375 -26.78 -1.97 -16.13
CA TRP A 375 -27.25 -1.09 -17.17
C TRP A 375 -26.32 0.12 -17.25
N GLN A 376 -25.81 0.42 -18.45
CA GLN A 376 -24.98 1.60 -18.68
C GLN A 376 -25.88 2.82 -18.72
N ASN A 377 -25.69 3.77 -17.82
CA ASN A 377 -26.34 5.07 -17.90
C ASN A 377 -25.69 5.87 -19.05
N GLU A 378 -26.50 6.35 -20.01
CA GLU A 378 -26.06 7.12 -21.20
C GLU A 378 -25.31 8.43 -20.86
N THR A 379 -25.06 8.76 -19.59
CA THR A 379 -24.59 10.09 -19.17
C THR A 379 -23.13 10.19 -18.73
N GLU A 380 -22.35 9.11 -18.66
CA GLU A 380 -20.96 9.19 -18.17
C GLU A 380 -19.84 9.07 -19.21
N ASP A 381 -20.12 8.69 -20.46
CA ASP A 381 -19.08 8.45 -21.48
C ASP A 381 -18.98 9.53 -22.59
N ALA A 382 -19.49 10.76 -22.37
CA ALA A 382 -19.38 11.86 -23.35
C ALA A 382 -18.16 12.79 -23.14
N GLU A 383 -17.27 12.47 -22.18
CA GLU A 383 -16.04 13.25 -21.94
C GLU A 383 -14.81 12.32 -21.90
N PHE A 384 -14.41 11.80 -23.09
CA PHE A 384 -13.00 11.41 -23.32
C PHE A 384 -12.68 11.44 -24.80
#